data_ec9528866d8a64b88a5d0db2b6e14c0d
#
_entry.id   ec9528866d8a64b88a5d0db2b6e14c0d
#
_cell.length_a   1.000
_cell.length_b   1.000
_cell.length_c   1.000
_cell.angle_alpha   90.00
_cell.angle_beta   90.00
_cell.angle_gamma   90.00
#
_symmetry.space_group_name_H-M   'P 1'
#
loop_
_entity.id
_entity.type
_entity.pdbx_description
1 polymer ?
#
loop_
_entity_poly.entity_id
_entity_poly.type
_entity_poly.pdbx_seq_one_letter_code
_entity_poly.pdbx_strand_id
1 'polypeptide(L)'
;MKNIKNISVIGTGVIGTGWILRFLACNKKVTAFDKNKKQIEYLKKEIARTKPVIQKLYKRKINLKNLNFTNNLAEAVKNSDLIQENIPERLQLKKLVIKNISKFAPKQSIIASSSSGLLPSKLQAECINPQRFIIAHPFNPVYILPLVEIVKSNKTSNIYFKRANTFYKNIKMKTLLVEKELPGFLSDRLQEALWREGLHIINDGYGTTKDLDDAITYGPGMRWALMGTFLTFHLAGGELGMKHMLDQFGPALKLPWTKLKSPKLNKELKQKIINGTAIQSKKLSINKISNIRDNFLIDLIELKKKYKL
;
A
#
# COMPACT_ATOMS: atom_id res chain seq x y z
N MET A 1 11.88 -9.89 22.76
CA MET A 1 10.49 -9.57 22.32
C MET A 1 9.86 -10.83 21.72
N LYS A 2 8.59 -11.14 22.06
CA LYS A 2 7.89 -12.32 21.53
C LYS A 2 7.79 -12.26 20.01
N ASN A 3 8.15 -13.34 19.33
CA ASN A 3 8.11 -13.42 17.87
C ASN A 3 6.65 -13.43 17.39
N ILE A 4 6.29 -12.62 16.39
CA ILE A 4 4.96 -12.56 15.79
C ILE A 4 4.81 -13.74 14.83
N LYS A 5 3.95 -14.70 15.20
CA LYS A 5 3.67 -15.92 14.44
C LYS A 5 2.23 -16.00 13.96
N ASN A 6 1.28 -15.62 14.83
CA ASN A 6 -0.16 -15.71 14.58
C ASN A 6 -0.70 -14.34 14.16
N ILE A 7 -1.28 -14.24 12.99
CA ILE A 7 -1.75 -12.98 12.41
C ILE A 7 -3.23 -13.13 12.06
N SER A 8 -4.02 -12.13 12.43
CA SER A 8 -5.38 -12.01 11.92
C SER A 8 -5.47 -10.94 10.85
N VAL A 9 -6.17 -11.25 9.77
CA VAL A 9 -6.46 -10.33 8.68
C VAL A 9 -7.97 -10.08 8.67
N ILE A 10 -8.37 -8.85 8.96
CA ILE A 10 -9.76 -8.43 9.08
C ILE A 10 -10.18 -7.70 7.81
N GLY A 11 -11.10 -8.30 7.04
CA GLY A 11 -11.44 -7.88 5.68
C GLY A 11 -10.55 -8.58 4.65
N THR A 12 -11.17 -9.35 3.74
CA THR A 12 -10.50 -10.18 2.72
C THR A 12 -10.70 -9.65 1.30
N GLY A 13 -10.92 -8.35 1.15
CA GLY A 13 -10.87 -7.66 -0.14
C GLY A 13 -9.44 -7.68 -0.75
N VAL A 14 -9.20 -6.86 -1.77
CA VAL A 14 -7.93 -6.83 -2.53
C VAL A 14 -6.71 -6.68 -1.61
N ILE A 15 -6.73 -5.71 -0.69
CA ILE A 15 -5.60 -5.43 0.22
C ILE A 15 -5.43 -6.54 1.25
N GLY A 16 -6.52 -6.97 1.90
CA GLY A 16 -6.47 -8.04 2.89
C GLY A 16 -6.01 -9.37 2.30
N THR A 17 -6.50 -9.72 1.10
CA THR A 17 -6.01 -10.90 0.36
C THR A 17 -4.52 -10.78 0.05
N GLY A 18 -4.05 -9.62 -0.37
CA GLY A 18 -2.63 -9.37 -0.60
C GLY A 18 -1.78 -9.57 0.66
N TRP A 19 -2.24 -9.12 1.82
CA TRP A 19 -1.59 -9.39 3.12
C TRP A 19 -1.58 -10.87 3.47
N ILE A 20 -2.71 -11.58 3.32
CA ILE A 20 -2.80 -13.02 3.56
C ILE A 20 -1.73 -13.76 2.76
N LEU A 21 -1.63 -13.46 1.47
CA LEU A 21 -0.66 -14.07 0.57
C LEU A 21 0.78 -13.81 1.01
N ARG A 22 1.13 -12.57 1.37
CA ARG A 22 2.46 -12.23 1.88
C ARG A 22 2.77 -12.94 3.20
N PHE A 23 1.84 -12.95 4.14
CA PHE A 23 2.05 -13.62 5.43
C PHE A 23 2.26 -15.13 5.27
N LEU A 24 1.45 -15.78 4.43
CA LEU A 24 1.61 -17.20 4.12
C LEU A 24 2.94 -17.49 3.42
N ALA A 25 3.35 -16.64 2.46
CA ALA A 25 4.65 -16.76 1.79
C ALA A 25 5.83 -16.64 2.78
N CYS A 26 5.65 -15.89 3.88
CA CYS A 26 6.60 -15.75 4.97
C CYS A 26 6.38 -16.75 6.13
N ASN A 27 5.64 -17.84 5.87
CA ASN A 27 5.39 -18.94 6.81
C ASN A 27 4.74 -18.50 8.13
N LYS A 28 3.79 -17.56 8.05
CA LYS A 28 2.99 -17.12 9.19
C LYS A 28 1.68 -17.91 9.24
N LYS A 29 1.13 -18.09 10.46
CA LYS A 29 -0.22 -18.61 10.65
C LYS A 29 -1.21 -17.46 10.53
N VAL A 30 -2.18 -17.60 9.64
CA VAL A 30 -3.14 -16.54 9.29
C VAL A 30 -4.55 -16.98 9.62
N THR A 31 -5.28 -16.16 10.35
CA THR A 31 -6.73 -16.28 10.49
C THR A 31 -7.38 -15.13 9.73
N ALA A 32 -8.07 -15.45 8.65
CA ALA A 32 -8.80 -14.50 7.84
C ALA A 32 -10.23 -14.34 8.36
N PHE A 33 -10.69 -13.10 8.47
CA PHE A 33 -12.07 -12.77 8.86
C PHE A 33 -12.73 -11.94 7.79
N ASP A 34 -13.93 -12.35 7.40
CA ASP A 34 -14.85 -11.50 6.64
C ASP A 34 -16.30 -11.84 7.03
N LYS A 35 -17.17 -10.83 7.04
CA LYS A 35 -18.60 -11.00 7.27
C LYS A 35 -19.30 -11.64 6.06
N ASN A 36 -18.80 -11.38 4.86
CA ASN A 36 -19.35 -11.86 3.62
C ASN A 36 -18.70 -13.19 3.22
N LYS A 37 -19.44 -14.28 3.30
CA LYS A 37 -18.96 -15.62 2.91
C LYS A 37 -18.48 -15.69 1.43
N LYS A 38 -19.02 -14.88 0.53
CA LYS A 38 -18.56 -14.79 -0.88
C LYS A 38 -17.09 -14.35 -0.99
N GLN A 39 -16.56 -13.64 -0.01
CA GLN A 39 -15.16 -13.24 0.02
C GLN A 39 -14.21 -14.43 0.20
N ILE A 40 -14.66 -15.54 0.74
CA ILE A 40 -13.85 -16.78 0.83
C ILE A 40 -13.56 -17.32 -0.58
N GLU A 41 -14.56 -17.30 -1.46
CA GLU A 41 -14.38 -17.76 -2.84
C GLU A 41 -13.47 -16.84 -3.63
N TYR A 42 -13.62 -15.52 -3.44
CA TYR A 42 -12.70 -14.54 -4.00
C TYR A 42 -11.27 -14.81 -3.53
N LEU A 43 -11.06 -14.98 -2.23
CA LEU A 43 -9.75 -15.29 -1.65
C LEU A 43 -9.15 -16.58 -2.24
N LYS A 44 -9.93 -17.65 -2.37
CA LYS A 44 -9.49 -18.90 -3.00
C LYS A 44 -9.06 -18.72 -4.45
N LYS A 45 -9.84 -17.97 -5.25
CA LYS A 45 -9.51 -17.64 -6.65
C LYS A 45 -8.20 -16.84 -6.75
N GLU A 46 -8.04 -15.83 -5.91
CA GLU A 46 -6.83 -15.00 -5.90
C GLU A 46 -5.59 -15.79 -5.43
N ILE A 47 -5.73 -16.68 -4.45
CA ILE A 47 -4.64 -17.58 -4.05
C ILE A 47 -4.23 -18.47 -5.23
N ALA A 48 -5.19 -19.07 -5.93
CA ALA A 48 -4.89 -19.93 -7.09
C ALA A 48 -4.17 -19.14 -8.19
N ARG A 49 -4.67 -17.94 -8.53
CA ARG A 49 -4.11 -17.05 -9.56
C ARG A 49 -2.66 -16.61 -9.22
N THR A 50 -2.42 -16.23 -7.97
CA THR A 50 -1.16 -15.58 -7.57
C THR A 50 -0.11 -16.56 -7.05
N LYS A 51 -0.51 -17.80 -6.76
CA LYS A 51 0.40 -18.84 -6.23
C LYS A 51 1.68 -19.03 -7.02
N PRO A 52 1.68 -19.13 -8.39
CA PRO A 52 2.90 -19.29 -9.17
C PRO A 52 3.85 -18.08 -9.01
N VAL A 53 3.28 -16.87 -9.06
CA VAL A 53 3.99 -15.59 -8.91
C VAL A 53 4.69 -15.52 -7.55
N ILE A 54 3.98 -15.84 -6.48
CA ILE A 54 4.49 -15.81 -5.12
C ILE A 54 5.58 -16.88 -4.92
N GLN A 55 5.40 -18.07 -5.49
CA GLN A 55 6.41 -19.13 -5.42
C GLN A 55 7.72 -18.73 -6.11
N LYS A 56 7.62 -18.07 -7.27
CA LYS A 56 8.80 -17.50 -7.97
C LYS A 56 9.50 -16.45 -7.09
N LEU A 57 8.76 -15.49 -6.55
CA LEU A 57 9.32 -14.37 -5.77
C LEU A 57 9.93 -14.80 -4.44
N TYR A 58 9.24 -15.68 -3.70
CA TYR A 58 9.69 -16.10 -2.35
C TYR A 58 10.51 -17.38 -2.37
N LYS A 59 10.66 -18.04 -3.53
CA LYS A 59 11.35 -19.34 -3.71
C LYS A 59 10.85 -20.40 -2.73
N ARG A 60 9.53 -20.38 -2.45
CA ARG A 60 8.89 -21.25 -1.45
C ARG A 60 7.43 -21.58 -1.85
N LYS A 61 7.02 -22.82 -1.57
CA LYS A 61 5.61 -23.22 -1.67
C LYS A 61 4.81 -22.62 -0.51
N ILE A 62 3.63 -22.06 -0.82
CA ILE A 62 2.70 -21.60 0.21
C ILE A 62 2.05 -22.80 0.89
N ASN A 63 2.09 -22.84 2.22
CA ASN A 63 1.39 -23.85 3.00
C ASN A 63 0.01 -23.34 3.39
N LEU A 64 -1.03 -23.82 2.71
CA LEU A 64 -2.41 -23.43 2.98
C LEU A 64 -2.96 -24.00 4.31
N LYS A 65 -2.30 -24.99 4.93
CA LYS A 65 -2.65 -25.44 6.29
C LYS A 65 -2.44 -24.35 7.34
N ASN A 66 -1.66 -23.31 7.01
CA ASN A 66 -1.48 -22.14 7.86
C ASN A 66 -2.58 -21.07 7.71
N LEU A 67 -3.60 -21.30 6.87
CA LEU A 67 -4.72 -20.39 6.66
C LEU A 67 -6.00 -20.96 7.26
N ASN A 68 -6.57 -20.24 8.22
CA ASN A 68 -7.91 -20.48 8.75
C ASN A 68 -8.83 -19.35 8.33
N PHE A 69 -10.11 -19.63 8.23
CA PHE A 69 -11.13 -18.62 7.96
C PHE A 69 -12.24 -18.71 9.02
N THR A 70 -12.73 -17.57 9.48
CA THR A 70 -13.88 -17.45 10.36
C THR A 70 -14.70 -16.19 10.04
N ASN A 71 -16.00 -16.23 10.32
CA ASN A 71 -16.89 -15.07 10.29
C ASN A 71 -17.19 -14.50 11.67
N ASN A 72 -16.52 -15.02 12.73
CA ASN A 72 -16.58 -14.51 14.08
C ASN A 72 -15.33 -13.68 14.40
N LEU A 73 -15.51 -12.37 14.63
CA LEU A 73 -14.40 -11.44 14.87
C LEU A 73 -13.63 -11.80 16.17
N ALA A 74 -14.34 -12.17 17.24
CA ALA A 74 -13.69 -12.51 18.51
C ALA A 74 -12.79 -13.74 18.36
N GLU A 75 -13.27 -14.76 17.65
CA GLU A 75 -12.47 -15.94 17.33
C GLU A 75 -11.27 -15.62 16.46
N ALA A 76 -11.47 -14.76 15.47
CA ALA A 76 -10.37 -14.35 14.58
C ALA A 76 -9.20 -13.78 15.36
N VAL A 77 -9.44 -12.90 16.33
CA VAL A 77 -8.39 -12.09 16.98
C VAL A 77 -7.88 -12.63 18.32
N LYS A 78 -8.58 -13.58 18.97
CA LYS A 78 -8.30 -14.03 20.36
C LYS A 78 -6.88 -14.55 20.59
N ASN A 79 -6.21 -15.07 19.58
CA ASN A 79 -4.87 -15.66 19.66
C ASN A 79 -3.83 -14.94 18.81
N SER A 80 -4.11 -13.71 18.37
CA SER A 80 -3.26 -12.99 17.41
C SER A 80 -2.12 -12.26 18.11
N ASP A 81 -0.93 -12.32 17.53
CA ASP A 81 0.20 -11.47 17.90
C ASP A 81 0.12 -10.11 17.16
N LEU A 82 -0.47 -10.10 15.95
CA LEU A 82 -0.72 -8.93 15.13
C LEU A 82 -2.07 -9.08 14.42
N ILE A 83 -2.82 -7.99 14.35
CA ILE A 83 -4.07 -7.89 13.62
C ILE A 83 -3.89 -6.84 12.52
N GLN A 84 -4.14 -7.24 11.25
CA GLN A 84 -4.09 -6.37 10.10
C GLN A 84 -5.53 -6.06 9.65
N GLU A 85 -6.01 -4.85 9.89
CA GLU A 85 -7.34 -4.39 9.51
C GLU A 85 -7.35 -3.82 8.08
N ASN A 86 -8.30 -4.26 7.25
CA ASN A 86 -8.42 -3.93 5.81
C ASN A 86 -9.87 -3.72 5.39
N ILE A 87 -10.73 -3.28 6.29
CA ILE A 87 -12.13 -2.99 5.95
C ILE A 87 -12.24 -1.67 5.16
N PRO A 88 -13.39 -1.39 4.51
CA PRO A 88 -13.56 -0.17 3.71
C PRO A 88 -13.20 1.13 4.46
N GLU A 89 -12.69 2.12 3.71
CA GLU A 89 -12.15 3.39 4.20
C GLU A 89 -13.27 4.34 4.66
N ARG A 90 -13.98 3.92 5.73
CA ARG A 90 -15.07 4.66 6.38
C ARG A 90 -14.74 4.84 7.85
N LEU A 91 -14.51 6.08 8.29
CA LEU A 91 -14.00 6.40 9.63
C LEU A 91 -14.83 5.75 10.75
N GLN A 92 -16.15 5.90 10.74
CA GLN A 92 -17.02 5.36 11.81
C GLN A 92 -16.99 3.83 11.83
N LEU A 93 -17.02 3.19 10.65
CA LEU A 93 -16.95 1.74 10.56
C LEU A 93 -15.62 1.22 11.08
N LYS A 94 -14.49 1.85 10.70
CA LYS A 94 -13.15 1.48 11.18
C LYS A 94 -13.03 1.67 12.70
N LYS A 95 -13.49 2.78 13.25
CA LYS A 95 -13.53 2.99 14.72
C LYS A 95 -14.25 1.86 15.44
N LEU A 96 -15.46 1.52 14.98
CA LEU A 96 -16.26 0.45 15.59
C LEU A 96 -15.54 -0.90 15.53
N VAL A 97 -14.97 -1.24 14.38
CA VAL A 97 -14.24 -2.51 14.20
C VAL A 97 -12.96 -2.54 15.03
N ILE A 98 -12.17 -1.46 15.05
CA ILE A 98 -10.95 -1.35 15.86
C ILE A 98 -11.27 -1.45 17.37
N LYS A 99 -12.36 -0.81 17.82
CA LYS A 99 -12.87 -0.98 19.19
C LYS A 99 -13.12 -2.45 19.53
N ASN A 100 -13.87 -3.15 18.66
CA ASN A 100 -14.18 -4.57 18.87
C ASN A 100 -12.92 -5.46 18.79
N ILE A 101 -12.02 -5.21 17.82
CA ILE A 101 -10.72 -5.88 17.76
C ILE A 101 -9.98 -5.70 19.08
N SER A 102 -9.89 -4.47 19.57
CA SER A 102 -9.14 -4.14 20.78
C SER A 102 -9.72 -4.77 22.05
N LYS A 103 -11.02 -5.05 22.06
CA LYS A 103 -11.74 -5.74 23.16
C LYS A 103 -11.36 -7.22 23.23
N PHE A 104 -11.29 -7.90 22.10
CA PHE A 104 -11.14 -9.37 22.05
C PHE A 104 -9.69 -9.83 21.81
N ALA A 105 -8.84 -8.97 21.24
CA ALA A 105 -7.44 -9.29 20.98
C ALA A 105 -6.60 -9.28 22.28
N PRO A 106 -5.58 -10.13 22.38
CA PRO A 106 -4.64 -10.11 23.50
C PRO A 106 -4.07 -8.71 23.73
N LYS A 107 -3.90 -8.31 25.00
CA LYS A 107 -3.45 -6.95 25.39
C LYS A 107 -2.11 -6.53 24.74
N GLN A 108 -1.28 -7.50 24.39
CA GLN A 108 0.06 -7.30 23.83
C GLN A 108 0.10 -7.34 22.29
N SER A 109 -1.03 -7.62 21.64
CA SER A 109 -1.09 -7.68 20.17
C SER A 109 -0.91 -6.30 19.56
N ILE A 110 -0.27 -6.23 18.40
CA ILE A 110 -0.25 -5.04 17.58
C ILE A 110 -1.58 -4.98 16.79
N ILE A 111 -2.21 -3.83 16.78
CA ILE A 111 -3.35 -3.55 15.92
C ILE A 111 -2.87 -2.60 14.83
N ALA A 112 -2.84 -3.09 13.58
CA ALA A 112 -2.39 -2.36 12.41
C ALA A 112 -3.55 -2.14 11.46
N SER A 113 -3.74 -0.92 10.96
CA SER A 113 -4.72 -0.63 9.91
C SER A 113 -4.03 -0.35 8.58
N SER A 114 -4.59 -0.85 7.49
CA SER A 114 -4.16 -0.56 6.11
C SER A 114 -4.77 0.73 5.54
N SER A 115 -5.31 1.61 6.39
CA SER A 115 -5.87 2.89 5.94
C SER A 115 -4.85 3.70 5.17
N SER A 116 -5.28 4.32 4.05
CA SER A 116 -4.44 5.12 3.17
C SER A 116 -4.38 6.60 3.58
N GLY A 117 -5.42 7.12 4.21
CA GLY A 117 -5.50 8.58 4.49
C GLY A 117 -6.07 8.95 5.84
N LEU A 118 -6.75 8.04 6.54
CA LEU A 118 -7.30 8.32 7.86
C LEU A 118 -6.20 8.30 8.92
N LEU A 119 -6.11 9.39 9.68
CA LEU A 119 -5.08 9.56 10.69
C LEU A 119 -5.19 8.50 11.81
N PRO A 120 -4.08 7.92 12.28
CA PRO A 120 -4.07 6.95 13.37
C PRO A 120 -4.73 7.50 14.65
N SER A 121 -4.54 8.78 15.00
CA SER A 121 -5.20 9.41 16.15
C SER A 121 -6.73 9.34 16.09
N LYS A 122 -7.30 9.48 14.88
CA LYS A 122 -8.75 9.40 14.66
C LYS A 122 -9.26 7.96 14.72
N LEU A 123 -8.54 7.01 14.13
CA LEU A 123 -8.93 5.61 14.09
C LEU A 123 -8.85 4.94 15.47
N GLN A 124 -7.85 5.26 16.25
CA GLN A 124 -7.64 4.67 17.58
C GLN A 124 -8.45 5.31 18.70
N ALA A 125 -9.30 6.31 18.41
CA ALA A 125 -10.01 7.09 19.43
C ALA A 125 -10.84 6.24 20.40
N GLU A 126 -11.40 5.12 19.93
CA GLU A 126 -12.17 4.16 20.73
C GLU A 126 -11.41 2.85 21.00
N CYS A 127 -10.13 2.79 20.67
CA CYS A 127 -9.32 1.60 20.88
C CYS A 127 -8.99 1.42 22.37
N ILE A 128 -9.25 0.24 22.92
CA ILE A 128 -8.75 -0.14 24.24
C ILE A 128 -7.23 -0.36 24.14
N ASN A 129 -6.46 0.33 24.99
CA ASN A 129 -5.00 0.38 24.91
C ASN A 129 -4.50 0.93 23.56
N PRO A 130 -4.75 2.22 23.23
CA PRO A 130 -4.40 2.82 21.95
C PRO A 130 -2.89 2.86 21.66
N GLN A 131 -2.03 2.70 22.69
CA GLN A 131 -0.57 2.66 22.53
C GLN A 131 -0.07 1.53 21.62
N ARG A 132 -0.87 0.50 21.35
CA ARG A 132 -0.56 -0.64 20.48
C ARG A 132 -1.08 -0.51 19.04
N PHE A 133 -1.77 0.60 18.74
CA PHE A 133 -2.32 0.87 17.43
C PHE A 133 -1.32 1.62 16.55
N ILE A 134 -1.24 1.19 15.28
CA ILE A 134 -0.46 1.83 14.21
C ILE A 134 -1.25 1.82 12.92
N ILE A 135 -0.85 2.66 11.97
CA ILE A 135 -1.09 2.40 10.55
C ILE A 135 0.05 1.54 10.02
N ALA A 136 -0.27 0.57 9.18
CA ALA A 136 0.67 -0.16 8.34
C ALA A 136 0.11 -0.17 6.93
N HIS A 137 0.35 0.92 6.21
CA HIS A 137 -0.18 1.21 4.89
C HIS A 137 0.66 0.52 3.81
N PRO A 138 0.13 -0.48 3.09
CA PRO A 138 0.82 -1.17 2.01
C PRO A 138 0.51 -0.55 0.66
N PHE A 139 1.24 -0.98 -0.38
CA PHE A 139 0.92 -0.70 -1.77
C PHE A 139 0.46 -1.96 -2.50
N ASN A 140 -0.57 -1.80 -3.34
CA ASN A 140 -1.10 -2.91 -4.16
C ASN A 140 -0.24 -3.13 -5.41
N PRO A 141 0.19 -4.38 -5.71
CA PRO A 141 -0.16 -5.64 -5.05
C PRO A 141 0.71 -5.92 -3.81
N VAL A 142 0.07 -6.05 -2.65
CA VAL A 142 0.74 -6.20 -1.35
C VAL A 142 1.66 -7.42 -1.29
N TYR A 143 1.32 -8.49 -2.00
CA TYR A 143 2.12 -9.73 -2.05
C TYR A 143 3.43 -9.58 -2.86
N ILE A 144 3.59 -8.51 -3.64
CA ILE A 144 4.80 -8.23 -4.44
C ILE A 144 5.50 -6.96 -3.96
N LEU A 145 4.79 -5.81 -3.95
CA LEU A 145 5.41 -4.53 -3.60
C LEU A 145 5.90 -4.54 -2.15
N PRO A 146 7.17 -4.23 -1.92
CA PRO A 146 7.75 -4.39 -0.59
C PRO A 146 7.51 -3.20 0.34
N LEU A 147 6.96 -2.07 -0.13
CA LEU A 147 6.80 -0.89 0.69
C LEU A 147 5.66 -1.04 1.70
N VAL A 148 5.91 -0.63 2.95
CA VAL A 148 4.89 -0.39 3.97
C VAL A 148 5.22 0.88 4.75
N GLU A 149 4.29 1.82 4.80
CA GLU A 149 4.38 2.99 5.66
C GLU A 149 3.85 2.63 7.05
N ILE A 150 4.69 2.78 8.06
CA ILE A 150 4.30 2.58 9.46
C ILE A 150 4.14 3.96 10.08
N VAL A 151 2.89 4.34 10.38
CA VAL A 151 2.57 5.66 10.93
C VAL A 151 2.10 5.51 12.37
N LYS A 152 2.69 6.30 13.26
CA LYS A 152 2.28 6.38 14.66
C LYS A 152 1.53 7.68 14.95
N SER A 153 0.68 7.66 15.97
CA SER A 153 0.15 8.86 16.61
C SER A 153 0.96 9.20 17.85
N ASN A 154 0.63 10.30 18.50
CA ASN A 154 1.18 10.68 19.81
C ASN A 154 0.81 9.68 20.93
N LYS A 155 -0.28 8.89 20.78
CA LYS A 155 -0.69 7.83 21.73
C LYS A 155 0.00 6.50 21.47
N THR A 156 0.62 6.30 20.32
CA THR A 156 1.31 5.05 19.97
C THR A 156 2.62 4.93 20.72
N SER A 157 2.80 3.86 21.47
CA SER A 157 4.07 3.61 22.19
C SER A 157 5.20 3.25 21.22
N ASN A 158 6.39 3.79 21.47
CA ASN A 158 7.59 3.47 20.69
C ASN A 158 7.94 1.97 20.73
N ILE A 159 7.55 1.25 21.78
CA ILE A 159 7.76 -0.21 21.87
C ILE A 159 6.98 -0.92 20.77
N TYR A 160 5.69 -0.60 20.60
CA TYR A 160 4.86 -1.21 19.55
C TYR A 160 5.26 -0.75 18.16
N PHE A 161 5.64 0.51 17.99
CA PHE A 161 6.14 1.06 16.74
C PHE A 161 7.42 0.35 16.27
N LYS A 162 8.41 0.20 17.15
CA LYS A 162 9.65 -0.53 16.87
C LYS A 162 9.40 -2.03 16.62
N ARG A 163 8.50 -2.64 17.39
CA ARG A 163 8.13 -4.05 17.21
C ARG A 163 7.46 -4.30 15.86
N ALA A 164 6.59 -3.40 15.41
CA ALA A 164 5.98 -3.44 14.10
C ALA A 164 7.03 -3.30 12.99
N ASN A 165 7.92 -2.32 13.10
CA ASN A 165 9.03 -2.13 12.17
C ASN A 165 9.85 -3.41 11.98
N THR A 166 10.28 -4.01 13.07
CA THR A 166 11.02 -5.28 13.04
C THR A 166 10.22 -6.39 12.39
N PHE A 167 8.93 -6.50 12.69
CA PHE A 167 8.07 -7.52 12.10
C PHE A 167 7.94 -7.37 10.58
N TYR A 168 7.59 -6.17 10.09
CA TYR A 168 7.42 -5.96 8.65
C TYR A 168 8.73 -6.14 7.88
N LYS A 169 9.87 -5.75 8.43
CA LYS A 169 11.19 -6.08 7.86
C LYS A 169 11.41 -7.59 7.74
N ASN A 170 11.05 -8.35 8.78
CA ASN A 170 11.21 -9.82 8.79
C ASN A 170 10.32 -10.54 7.77
N ILE A 171 9.26 -9.92 7.29
CA ILE A 171 8.42 -10.41 6.19
C ILE A 171 8.78 -9.78 4.85
N LYS A 172 10.04 -9.33 4.70
CA LYS A 172 10.62 -8.78 3.49
C LYS A 172 9.94 -7.50 2.98
N MET A 173 9.50 -6.63 3.91
CA MET A 173 9.02 -5.31 3.55
C MET A 173 10.08 -4.24 3.81
N LYS A 174 10.10 -3.23 2.94
CA LYS A 174 10.82 -1.98 3.16
C LYS A 174 9.90 -1.07 3.99
N THR A 175 10.26 -0.84 5.23
CA THR A 175 9.47 0.00 6.13
C THR A 175 9.83 1.47 5.97
N LEU A 176 8.83 2.32 5.82
CA LEU A 176 8.96 3.76 5.86
C LEU A 176 8.32 4.25 7.17
N LEU A 177 9.14 4.74 8.09
CA LEU A 177 8.69 5.15 9.42
C LEU A 177 8.23 6.61 9.39
N VAL A 178 6.95 6.82 9.70
CA VAL A 178 6.32 8.15 9.73
C VAL A 178 5.97 8.47 11.18
N GLU A 179 6.81 9.29 11.81
CA GLU A 179 6.73 9.57 13.24
C GLU A 179 5.70 10.64 13.61
N LYS A 180 5.29 11.45 12.66
CA LYS A 180 4.26 12.48 12.81
C LYS A 180 3.13 12.23 11.83
N GLU A 181 1.90 12.30 12.31
CA GLU A 181 0.72 12.16 11.46
C GLU A 181 0.67 13.25 10.39
N LEU A 182 0.36 12.83 9.16
CA LEU A 182 -0.02 13.74 8.08
C LEU A 182 -1.08 13.08 7.20
N PRO A 183 -2.05 13.84 6.66
CA PRO A 183 -3.05 13.30 5.76
C PRO A 183 -2.41 12.73 4.49
N GLY A 184 -2.80 11.50 4.08
CA GLY A 184 -2.26 10.84 2.90
C GLY A 184 -0.83 10.32 3.05
N PHE A 185 -0.25 10.40 4.24
CA PHE A 185 1.11 9.97 4.57
C PHE A 185 2.15 10.51 3.58
N LEU A 186 3.26 9.81 3.31
CA LEU A 186 4.28 10.30 2.39
C LEU A 186 4.02 9.88 0.95
N SER A 187 3.78 8.60 0.74
CA SER A 187 3.72 8.04 -0.61
C SER A 187 2.44 8.40 -1.36
N ASP A 188 1.28 8.33 -0.68
CA ASP A 188 0.00 8.71 -1.32
C ASP A 188 -0.04 10.21 -1.63
N ARG A 189 0.58 11.06 -0.81
CA ARG A 189 0.67 12.50 -1.14
C ARG A 189 1.42 12.76 -2.44
N LEU A 190 2.52 12.02 -2.65
CA LEU A 190 3.30 12.13 -3.89
C LEU A 190 2.51 11.57 -5.08
N GLN A 191 1.87 10.42 -4.91
CA GLN A 191 1.04 9.82 -5.94
C GLN A 191 -0.18 10.69 -6.28
N GLU A 192 -0.84 11.25 -5.26
CA GLU A 192 -2.00 12.11 -5.42
C GLU A 192 -1.65 13.43 -6.14
N ALA A 193 -0.45 13.97 -5.96
CA ALA A 193 0.00 15.15 -6.69
C ALA A 193 0.07 14.88 -8.20
N LEU A 194 0.65 13.75 -8.61
CA LEU A 194 0.67 13.32 -10.02
C LEU A 194 -0.74 13.06 -10.56
N TRP A 195 -1.57 12.39 -9.77
CA TRP A 195 -2.94 12.07 -10.16
C TRP A 195 -3.77 13.33 -10.42
N ARG A 196 -3.72 14.30 -9.49
CA ARG A 196 -4.46 15.57 -9.65
C ARG A 196 -4.03 16.34 -10.87
N GLU A 197 -2.73 16.44 -11.11
CA GLU A 197 -2.21 17.14 -12.27
C GLU A 197 -2.63 16.44 -13.57
N GLY A 198 -2.53 15.11 -13.63
CA GLY A 198 -3.02 14.32 -14.77
C GLY A 198 -4.50 14.55 -15.08
N LEU A 199 -5.34 14.66 -14.06
CA LEU A 199 -6.77 14.97 -14.23
C LEU A 199 -7.00 16.36 -14.82
N HIS A 200 -6.18 17.36 -14.44
CA HIS A 200 -6.26 18.70 -15.03
C HIS A 200 -5.85 18.70 -16.50
N ILE A 201 -4.74 18.06 -16.84
CA ILE A 201 -4.25 17.98 -18.22
C ILE A 201 -5.30 17.35 -19.15
N ILE A 202 -5.95 16.27 -18.70
CA ILE A 202 -7.02 15.61 -19.47
C ILE A 202 -8.27 16.51 -19.57
N ASN A 203 -8.66 17.16 -18.46
CA ASN A 203 -9.83 18.04 -18.44
C ASN A 203 -9.66 19.22 -19.39
N ASP A 204 -8.47 19.80 -19.41
CA ASP A 204 -8.14 20.96 -20.23
C ASP A 204 -7.82 20.60 -21.70
N GLY A 205 -7.80 19.30 -22.03
CA GLY A 205 -7.65 18.80 -23.41
C GLY A 205 -6.21 18.79 -23.93
N TYR A 206 -5.19 18.89 -23.07
CA TYR A 206 -3.79 18.91 -23.47
C TYR A 206 -3.20 17.54 -23.78
N GLY A 207 -3.82 16.45 -23.32
CA GLY A 207 -3.33 15.10 -23.55
C GLY A 207 -4.37 14.04 -23.21
N THR A 208 -4.13 12.82 -23.69
CA THR A 208 -4.93 11.63 -23.38
C THR A 208 -4.36 10.87 -22.16
N THR A 209 -5.12 9.94 -21.62
CA THR A 209 -4.62 9.03 -20.57
C THR A 209 -3.36 8.29 -21.01
N LYS A 210 -3.30 7.89 -22.30
CA LYS A 210 -2.14 7.21 -22.86
C LYS A 210 -0.91 8.12 -22.89
N ASP A 211 -1.05 9.36 -23.34
CA ASP A 211 0.07 10.30 -23.42
C ASP A 211 0.68 10.55 -22.04
N LEU A 212 -0.16 10.66 -21.00
CA LEU A 212 0.30 10.88 -19.64
C LEU A 212 1.00 9.65 -19.05
N ASP A 213 0.47 8.44 -19.29
CA ASP A 213 1.12 7.21 -18.88
C ASP A 213 2.45 7.01 -19.63
N ASP A 214 2.50 7.28 -20.93
CA ASP A 214 3.74 7.23 -21.72
C ASP A 214 4.78 8.25 -21.21
N ALA A 215 4.37 9.47 -20.90
CA ALA A 215 5.25 10.50 -20.35
C ALA A 215 5.94 10.04 -19.04
N ILE A 216 5.22 9.30 -18.19
CA ILE A 216 5.79 8.75 -16.95
C ILE A 216 6.61 7.50 -17.23
N THR A 217 6.07 6.52 -17.97
CA THR A 217 6.68 5.19 -18.09
C THR A 217 7.95 5.18 -18.94
N TYR A 218 8.04 6.04 -19.96
CA TYR A 218 9.24 6.21 -20.81
C TYR A 218 10.14 7.36 -20.37
N GLY A 219 9.67 8.20 -19.45
CA GLY A 219 10.40 9.35 -18.93
C GLY A 219 10.90 9.15 -17.50
N PRO A 220 10.45 9.98 -16.55
CA PRO A 220 10.95 9.99 -15.17
C PRO A 220 10.70 8.68 -14.42
N GLY A 221 9.64 7.94 -14.74
CA GLY A 221 9.29 6.68 -14.08
C GLY A 221 10.35 5.60 -14.24
N MET A 222 11.08 5.56 -15.36
CA MET A 222 12.20 4.63 -15.53
C MET A 222 13.30 4.89 -14.49
N ARG A 223 13.59 6.15 -14.18
CA ARG A 223 14.56 6.53 -13.16
C ARG A 223 14.02 6.27 -11.74
N TRP A 224 12.72 6.49 -11.53
CA TRP A 224 12.08 6.29 -10.23
C TRP A 224 12.05 4.84 -9.77
N ALA A 225 12.17 3.88 -10.69
CA ALA A 225 12.35 2.48 -10.32
C ALA A 225 13.69 2.23 -9.61
N LEU A 226 14.72 3.05 -9.88
CA LEU A 226 16.05 2.99 -9.31
C LEU A 226 16.17 3.93 -8.10
N MET A 227 15.81 5.19 -8.26
CA MET A 227 15.99 6.29 -7.30
C MET A 227 14.80 7.22 -7.31
N GLY A 228 14.49 7.84 -6.17
CA GLY A 228 13.39 8.80 -6.07
C GLY A 228 13.73 10.15 -6.71
N THR A 229 12.76 11.07 -6.70
CA THR A 229 12.86 12.40 -7.31
C THR A 229 14.06 13.21 -6.77
N PHE A 230 14.29 13.19 -5.45
CA PHE A 230 15.38 13.97 -4.85
C PHE A 230 16.76 13.54 -5.35
N LEU A 231 17.02 12.24 -5.41
CA LEU A 231 18.31 11.76 -5.90
C LEU A 231 18.45 11.97 -7.41
N THR A 232 17.35 11.87 -8.17
CA THR A 232 17.33 12.21 -9.60
C THR A 232 17.75 13.66 -9.83
N PHE A 233 17.22 14.58 -9.05
CA PHE A 233 17.57 16.02 -9.17
C PHE A 233 18.97 16.32 -8.62
N HIS A 234 19.42 15.58 -7.61
CA HIS A 234 20.80 15.68 -7.14
C HIS A 234 21.79 15.35 -8.28
N LEU A 235 21.55 14.28 -9.03
CA LEU A 235 22.38 13.94 -10.20
C LEU A 235 22.26 14.96 -11.34
N ALA A 236 21.10 15.55 -11.56
CA ALA A 236 20.90 16.60 -12.55
C ALA A 236 21.71 17.88 -12.26
N GLY A 237 22.07 18.11 -11.01
CA GLY A 237 22.94 19.24 -10.61
C GLY A 237 24.44 19.02 -10.91
N GLY A 238 24.82 17.92 -11.57
CA GLY A 238 26.21 17.61 -11.90
C GLY A 238 27.09 17.46 -10.66
N GLU A 239 28.36 17.87 -10.74
CA GLU A 239 29.33 17.73 -9.63
C GLU A 239 28.93 18.48 -8.37
N LEU A 240 28.21 19.59 -8.48
CA LEU A 240 27.73 20.38 -7.34
C LEU A 240 26.42 19.83 -6.74
N GLY A 241 25.79 18.87 -7.40
CA GLY A 241 24.63 18.12 -6.92
C GLY A 241 23.41 19.02 -6.64
N MET A 242 22.70 18.69 -5.54
CA MET A 242 21.43 19.37 -5.17
C MET A 242 21.59 20.88 -4.96
N LYS A 243 22.75 21.35 -4.51
CA LYS A 243 23.01 22.78 -4.34
C LYS A 243 22.82 23.51 -5.66
N HIS A 244 23.54 23.07 -6.70
CA HIS A 244 23.43 23.66 -8.05
C HIS A 244 22.01 23.54 -8.62
N MET A 245 21.38 22.37 -8.43
CA MET A 245 20.00 22.15 -8.86
C MET A 245 19.03 23.17 -8.23
N LEU A 246 19.14 23.44 -6.93
CA LEU A 246 18.28 24.40 -6.25
C LEU A 246 18.58 25.84 -6.64
N ASP A 247 19.84 26.20 -6.83
CA ASP A 247 20.26 27.55 -7.22
C ASP A 247 19.79 27.86 -8.65
N GLN A 248 19.92 26.92 -9.58
CA GLN A 248 19.61 27.11 -10.99
C GLN A 248 18.11 26.96 -11.29
N PHE A 249 17.46 25.92 -10.77
CA PHE A 249 16.08 25.57 -11.11
C PHE A 249 15.06 25.93 -10.03
N GLY A 250 15.51 26.28 -8.81
CA GLY A 250 14.63 26.75 -7.73
C GLY A 250 13.69 27.89 -8.13
N PRO A 251 14.14 28.91 -8.91
CA PRO A 251 13.27 29.96 -9.40
C PRO A 251 12.09 29.46 -10.26
N ALA A 252 12.23 28.33 -10.96
CA ALA A 252 11.17 27.73 -11.78
C ALA A 252 9.97 27.24 -10.95
N LEU A 253 10.13 27.02 -9.65
CA LEU A 253 9.02 26.69 -8.74
C LEU A 253 7.94 27.78 -8.67
N LYS A 254 8.25 29.01 -9.09
CA LYS A 254 7.28 30.11 -9.16
C LYS A 254 6.45 30.10 -10.46
N LEU A 255 6.85 29.30 -11.45
CA LEU A 255 6.16 29.19 -12.72
C LEU A 255 4.88 28.35 -12.56
N PRO A 256 3.81 28.66 -13.31
CA PRO A 256 2.52 27.98 -13.19
C PRO A 256 2.50 26.62 -13.92
N TRP A 257 3.50 25.77 -13.66
CA TRP A 257 3.63 24.48 -14.34
C TRP A 257 2.72 23.39 -13.78
N THR A 258 2.20 23.60 -12.56
CA THR A 258 1.26 22.67 -11.95
C THR A 258 0.11 23.40 -11.27
N LYS A 259 -1.06 22.78 -11.20
CA LYS A 259 -2.22 23.34 -10.48
C LYS A 259 -2.33 22.82 -9.05
N LEU A 260 -1.95 21.56 -8.80
CA LEU A 260 -2.02 20.83 -7.51
C LEU A 260 -3.37 20.87 -6.77
N LYS A 261 -4.38 21.54 -7.33
CA LYS A 261 -5.75 21.57 -6.81
C LYS A 261 -6.53 20.38 -7.35
N SER A 262 -7.48 19.87 -6.58
CA SER A 262 -8.37 18.82 -7.08
C SER A 262 -9.28 19.37 -8.18
N PRO A 263 -9.31 18.79 -9.39
CA PRO A 263 -10.26 19.17 -10.42
C PRO A 263 -11.67 18.69 -10.04
N LYS A 264 -12.70 19.35 -10.57
CA LYS A 264 -14.08 18.93 -10.40
C LYS A 264 -14.34 17.71 -11.29
N LEU A 265 -14.58 16.54 -10.69
CA LEU A 265 -14.94 15.31 -11.41
C LEU A 265 -16.37 15.38 -11.94
N ASN A 266 -16.58 16.19 -12.98
CA ASN A 266 -17.85 16.28 -13.69
C ASN A 266 -18.06 15.03 -14.59
N LYS A 267 -19.26 14.92 -15.18
CA LYS A 267 -19.64 13.77 -16.01
C LYS A 267 -18.74 13.63 -17.24
N GLU A 268 -18.36 14.74 -17.86
CA GLU A 268 -17.52 14.78 -19.05
C GLU A 268 -16.10 14.28 -18.76
N LEU A 269 -15.43 14.79 -17.70
CA LEU A 269 -14.10 14.36 -17.31
C LEU A 269 -14.08 12.84 -16.96
N LYS A 270 -15.09 12.38 -16.21
CA LYS A 270 -15.21 10.94 -15.91
C LYS A 270 -15.29 10.11 -17.18
N GLN A 271 -16.07 10.53 -18.17
CA GLN A 271 -16.23 9.81 -19.43
C GLN A 271 -14.94 9.81 -20.26
N LYS A 272 -14.22 10.93 -20.32
CA LYS A 272 -12.91 11.01 -20.99
C LYS A 272 -11.92 10.00 -20.39
N ILE A 273 -11.84 9.92 -19.06
CA ILE A 273 -10.92 8.99 -18.38
C ILE A 273 -11.33 7.54 -18.64
N ILE A 274 -12.61 7.20 -18.47
CA ILE A 274 -13.12 5.83 -18.68
C ILE A 274 -12.85 5.36 -20.12
N ASN A 275 -13.16 6.20 -21.11
CA ASN A 275 -12.94 5.87 -22.51
C ASN A 275 -11.46 5.73 -22.84
N GLY A 276 -10.62 6.69 -22.36
CA GLY A 276 -9.19 6.66 -22.59
C GLY A 276 -8.54 5.39 -22.01
N THR A 277 -8.83 5.03 -20.76
CA THR A 277 -8.30 3.81 -20.14
C THR A 277 -8.81 2.52 -20.79
N ALA A 278 -10.06 2.49 -21.29
CA ALA A 278 -10.59 1.35 -22.03
C ALA A 278 -9.85 1.12 -23.36
N ILE A 279 -9.53 2.18 -24.09
CA ILE A 279 -8.72 2.13 -25.32
C ILE A 279 -7.30 1.67 -24.99
N GLN A 280 -6.66 2.28 -24.01
CA GLN A 280 -5.28 2.01 -23.56
C GLN A 280 -5.11 0.56 -23.12
N SER A 281 -6.08 0.01 -22.40
CA SER A 281 -6.06 -1.38 -21.94
C SER A 281 -6.27 -2.40 -23.07
N LYS A 282 -6.54 -1.96 -24.32
CA LYS A 282 -6.82 -2.82 -25.49
C LYS A 282 -7.91 -3.84 -25.21
N LYS A 283 -8.91 -3.50 -24.39
CA LYS A 283 -9.99 -4.38 -23.94
C LYS A 283 -9.50 -5.67 -23.21
N LEU A 284 -8.27 -5.68 -22.71
CA LEU A 284 -7.80 -6.78 -21.88
C LEU A 284 -8.56 -6.80 -20.56
N SER A 285 -8.84 -8.01 -20.05
CA SER A 285 -9.44 -8.14 -18.72
C SER A 285 -8.47 -7.65 -17.63
N ILE A 286 -9.02 -7.16 -16.53
CA ILE A 286 -8.23 -6.72 -15.35
C ILE A 286 -7.28 -7.84 -14.88
N ASN A 287 -7.74 -9.11 -14.90
CA ASN A 287 -6.89 -10.23 -14.52
C ASN A 287 -5.69 -10.41 -15.46
N LYS A 288 -5.85 -10.20 -16.76
CA LYS A 288 -4.75 -10.31 -17.73
C LYS A 288 -3.75 -9.20 -17.53
N ILE A 289 -4.21 -7.97 -17.34
CA ILE A 289 -3.35 -6.81 -17.04
C ILE A 289 -2.62 -7.02 -15.71
N SER A 290 -3.30 -7.52 -14.67
CA SER A 290 -2.71 -7.83 -13.38
C SER A 290 -1.60 -8.88 -13.47
N ASN A 291 -1.78 -9.92 -14.28
CA ASN A 291 -0.75 -10.94 -14.48
C ASN A 291 0.49 -10.39 -15.18
N ILE A 292 0.31 -9.53 -16.19
CA ILE A 292 1.44 -8.85 -16.88
C ILE A 292 2.21 -7.99 -15.86
N ARG A 293 1.50 -7.15 -15.10
CA ARG A 293 2.09 -6.31 -14.04
C ARG A 293 2.87 -7.15 -13.01
N ASP A 294 2.28 -8.22 -12.52
CA ASP A 294 2.87 -9.04 -11.47
C ASP A 294 4.19 -9.68 -11.94
N ASN A 295 4.23 -10.19 -13.17
CA ASN A 295 5.46 -10.74 -13.76
C ASN A 295 6.54 -9.66 -13.93
N PHE A 296 6.17 -8.49 -14.49
CA PHE A 296 7.08 -7.37 -14.65
C PHE A 296 7.68 -6.91 -13.30
N LEU A 297 6.85 -6.78 -12.26
CA LEU A 297 7.32 -6.36 -10.93
C LEU A 297 8.27 -7.38 -10.30
N ILE A 298 8.08 -8.67 -10.55
CA ILE A 298 9.01 -9.70 -10.08
C ILE A 298 10.37 -9.55 -10.76
N ASP A 299 10.36 -9.41 -12.08
CA ASP A 299 11.60 -9.27 -12.85
C ASP A 299 12.34 -7.97 -12.46
N LEU A 300 11.60 -6.88 -12.21
CA LEU A 300 12.15 -5.62 -11.69
C LEU A 300 12.76 -5.78 -10.27
N ILE A 301 12.12 -6.52 -9.37
CA ILE A 301 12.67 -6.81 -8.05
C ILE A 301 13.95 -7.63 -8.13
N GLU A 302 14.00 -8.64 -9.00
CA GLU A 302 15.22 -9.43 -9.21
C GLU A 302 16.33 -8.57 -9.85
N LEU A 303 15.99 -7.70 -10.80
CA LEU A 303 16.91 -6.74 -11.39
C LEU A 303 17.51 -5.80 -10.32
N LYS A 304 16.69 -5.23 -9.44
CA LYS A 304 17.16 -4.37 -8.34
C LYS A 304 18.14 -5.09 -7.41
N LYS A 305 17.87 -6.35 -7.07
CA LYS A 305 18.81 -7.17 -6.25
C LYS A 305 20.18 -7.35 -6.94
N LYS A 306 20.19 -7.53 -8.26
CA LYS A 306 21.44 -7.64 -9.04
C LYS A 306 22.32 -6.40 -8.88
N TYR A 307 21.71 -5.22 -8.78
CA TYR A 307 22.39 -3.94 -8.57
C TYR A 307 22.53 -3.53 -7.09
N LYS A 308 22.25 -4.43 -6.15
CA LYS A 308 22.35 -4.21 -4.69
C LYS A 308 21.50 -3.01 -4.18
N LEU A 309 20.30 -2.83 -4.75
CA LEU A 309 19.37 -1.73 -4.48
C LEU A 309 18.17 -2.16 -3.64
#